data_01b46c6dee3d0a51c1ab4c45ffc8730d
#
_entry.id   01b46c6dee3d0a51c1ab4c45ffc8730d
#
_cell.length_a   1.000
_cell.length_b   1.000
_cell.length_c   1.000
_cell.angle_alpha   90.00
_cell.angle_beta   90.00
_cell.angle_gamma   90.00
#
_symmetry.space_group_name_H-M   'P 1'
#
loop_
_entity.id
_entity.type
_entity.pdbx_description
1 polymer ?
#
loop_
_entity_poly.entity_id
_entity_poly.type
_entity_poly.pdbx_seq_one_letter_code
_entity_poly.pdbx_strand_id
1 'polypeptide(L)'
;MKKIKIGIVGAGIQGICNALFLQKKSYEVTLFDRDEPGNAASYGNAGHFSPYASVPLNRPDILTDIPQMILSSRGPLALKWNYVHKMIPWIIGFIKNCSQNNMMHTAKYMHQILNLSLPAYDELFDEVNLEGLIENKGILYVWNNKNLKSRHLEIKIREKLGVKQKVLNKKEIHDLEPNLKPIYSGGVFYDYARHARNPKKILVKLFENFIKKGGKFLKLNIQDVNFDEGKPILRSETQRFVFDKFPFFFNKIFK
;
A
#
# COMPACT_ATOMS: atom_id res chain seq x y z
N MET A 1 -29.39 -19.60 -9.60
CA MET A 1 -28.58 -18.70 -10.47
C MET A 1 -27.15 -19.19 -10.50
N LYS A 2 -26.49 -19.24 -11.68
CA LYS A 2 -25.07 -19.62 -11.81
C LYS A 2 -24.22 -18.53 -11.15
N LYS A 3 -23.38 -18.90 -10.19
CA LYS A 3 -22.46 -17.94 -9.55
C LYS A 3 -21.39 -17.48 -10.55
N ILE A 4 -21.12 -16.19 -10.56
CA ILE A 4 -20.03 -15.61 -11.37
C ILE A 4 -18.70 -16.07 -10.77
N LYS A 5 -17.81 -16.63 -11.63
CA LYS A 5 -16.49 -17.12 -11.26
C LYS A 5 -15.44 -16.03 -11.48
N ILE A 6 -14.63 -15.78 -10.46
CA ILE A 6 -13.58 -14.76 -10.51
C ILE A 6 -12.23 -15.40 -10.16
N GLY A 7 -11.24 -15.21 -11.04
CA GLY A 7 -9.85 -15.57 -10.79
C GLY A 7 -9.07 -14.35 -10.27
N ILE A 8 -8.22 -14.54 -9.26
CA ILE A 8 -7.31 -13.50 -8.74
C ILE A 8 -5.91 -14.08 -8.70
N VAL A 9 -4.95 -13.39 -9.29
CA VAL A 9 -3.53 -13.74 -9.23
C VAL A 9 -2.83 -12.93 -8.16
N GLY A 10 -2.22 -13.62 -7.21
CA GLY A 10 -1.55 -13.09 -6.03
C GLY A 10 -2.33 -13.31 -4.73
N ALA A 11 -1.80 -14.15 -3.83
CA ALA A 11 -2.32 -14.39 -2.49
C ALA A 11 -1.59 -13.54 -1.42
N GLY A 12 -1.24 -12.31 -1.76
CA GLY A 12 -0.83 -11.27 -0.83
C GLY A 12 -2.03 -10.60 -0.17
N ILE A 13 -1.79 -9.61 0.70
CA ILE A 13 -2.85 -8.92 1.44
C ILE A 13 -3.92 -8.32 0.52
N GLN A 14 -3.54 -7.73 -0.61
CA GLN A 14 -4.50 -7.18 -1.56
C GLN A 14 -5.38 -8.26 -2.19
N GLY A 15 -4.79 -9.36 -2.68
CA GLY A 15 -5.55 -10.45 -3.30
C GLY A 15 -6.55 -11.08 -2.34
N ILE A 16 -6.12 -11.34 -1.10
CA ILE A 16 -6.98 -11.96 -0.06
C ILE A 16 -8.11 -11.02 0.37
N CYS A 17 -7.83 -9.73 0.63
CA CYS A 17 -8.88 -8.78 0.99
C CYS A 17 -9.92 -8.63 -0.12
N ASN A 18 -9.47 -8.50 -1.38
CA ASN A 18 -10.40 -8.44 -2.52
C ASN A 18 -11.20 -9.74 -2.68
N ALA A 19 -10.58 -10.91 -2.48
CA ALA A 19 -11.25 -12.19 -2.54
C ALA A 19 -12.37 -12.28 -1.49
N LEU A 20 -12.12 -11.85 -0.26
CA LEU A 20 -13.12 -11.81 0.81
C LEU A 20 -14.28 -10.87 0.49
N PHE A 21 -14.01 -9.66 -0.01
CA PHE A 21 -15.07 -8.74 -0.44
C PHE A 21 -15.90 -9.27 -1.61
N LEU A 22 -15.26 -9.97 -2.54
CA LEU A 22 -15.98 -10.61 -3.64
C LEU A 22 -16.85 -11.78 -3.16
N GLN A 23 -16.38 -12.57 -2.19
CA GLN A 23 -17.20 -13.61 -1.56
C GLN A 23 -18.42 -13.03 -0.84
N LYS A 24 -18.29 -11.89 -0.14
CA LYS A 24 -19.43 -11.18 0.46
C LYS A 24 -20.51 -10.80 -0.58
N LYS A 25 -20.08 -10.58 -1.82
CA LYS A 25 -20.98 -10.33 -2.96
C LYS A 25 -21.44 -11.62 -3.67
N SER A 26 -21.26 -12.79 -3.03
CA SER A 26 -21.68 -14.10 -3.52
C SER A 26 -20.98 -14.57 -4.80
N TYR A 27 -19.79 -14.03 -5.12
CA TYR A 27 -18.97 -14.54 -6.21
C TYR A 27 -18.23 -15.82 -5.80
N GLU A 28 -17.97 -16.71 -6.77
CA GLU A 28 -17.08 -17.86 -6.60
C GLU A 28 -15.65 -17.41 -6.92
N VAL A 29 -14.78 -17.37 -5.90
CA VAL A 29 -13.44 -16.81 -6.05
C VAL A 29 -12.37 -17.89 -5.97
N THR A 30 -11.44 -17.88 -6.93
CA THR A 30 -10.23 -18.69 -6.92
C THR A 30 -9.00 -17.78 -6.87
N LEU A 31 -8.16 -17.96 -5.84
CA LEU A 31 -6.85 -17.32 -5.71
C LEU A 31 -5.76 -18.21 -6.31
N PHE A 32 -4.83 -17.59 -7.01
CA PHE A 32 -3.61 -18.22 -7.53
C PHE A 32 -2.39 -17.51 -6.96
N ASP A 33 -1.40 -18.27 -6.55
CA ASP A 33 -0.06 -17.75 -6.26
C ASP A 33 0.98 -18.83 -6.56
N ARG A 34 2.17 -18.43 -6.95
CA ARG A 34 3.31 -19.36 -7.14
C ARG A 34 3.84 -19.90 -5.83
N ASP A 35 3.55 -19.22 -4.72
CA ASP A 35 4.05 -19.51 -3.38
C ASP A 35 2.90 -19.61 -2.37
N GLU A 36 3.23 -19.93 -1.12
CA GLU A 36 2.28 -19.90 -0.01
C GLU A 36 1.75 -18.48 0.23
N PRO A 37 0.50 -18.34 0.69
CA PRO A 37 -0.11 -17.04 0.92
C PRO A 37 0.76 -16.12 1.79
N GLY A 38 1.01 -14.92 1.30
CA GLY A 38 1.75 -13.88 2.00
C GLY A 38 3.27 -14.06 2.05
N ASN A 39 3.88 -14.97 1.33
CA ASN A 39 5.34 -15.17 1.34
C ASN A 39 6.13 -14.15 0.51
N ALA A 40 5.46 -13.26 -0.21
CA ALA A 40 6.09 -12.19 -0.99
C ALA A 40 6.14 -10.86 -0.22
N ALA A 41 5.84 -9.73 -0.88
CA ALA A 41 5.90 -8.38 -0.31
C ALA A 41 5.07 -8.17 0.97
N SER A 42 4.03 -9.00 1.20
CA SER A 42 3.21 -8.92 2.41
C SER A 42 3.88 -9.51 3.65
N TYR A 43 4.96 -10.26 3.50
CA TYR A 43 5.67 -10.90 4.64
C TYR A 43 6.43 -9.90 5.49
N GLY A 44 7.23 -9.06 4.86
CA GLY A 44 8.23 -8.20 5.53
C GLY A 44 7.93 -6.71 5.44
N ASN A 45 6.66 -6.31 5.26
CA ASN A 45 6.30 -4.90 5.26
C ASN A 45 6.31 -4.30 6.67
N ALA A 46 6.33 -2.96 6.76
CA ALA A 46 6.39 -2.24 8.04
C ALA A 46 5.12 -2.34 8.88
N GLY A 47 4.04 -2.94 8.37
CA GLY A 47 2.80 -3.15 9.12
C GLY A 47 1.98 -1.89 9.43
N HIS A 48 2.30 -0.76 8.81
CA HIS A 48 1.59 0.48 9.06
C HIS A 48 0.29 0.58 8.28
N PHE A 49 -0.80 0.90 8.98
CA PHE A 49 -2.05 1.34 8.38
C PHE A 49 -2.04 2.86 8.34
N SER A 50 -1.78 3.43 7.16
CA SER A 50 -1.44 4.84 6.98
C SER A 50 -2.44 5.60 6.12
N PRO A 51 -3.70 5.79 6.56
CA PRO A 51 -4.72 6.51 5.77
C PRO A 51 -4.38 7.99 5.55
N TYR A 52 -3.46 8.54 6.33
CA TYR A 52 -2.93 9.91 6.20
C TYR A 52 -1.89 10.09 5.09
N ALA A 53 -1.39 9.00 4.48
CA ALA A 53 -0.31 9.03 3.49
C ALA A 53 -0.76 9.50 2.10
N SER A 54 -1.55 10.57 2.05
CA SER A 54 -2.15 11.11 0.83
C SER A 54 -1.23 12.03 0.02
N VAL A 55 -0.15 12.55 0.62
CA VAL A 55 0.76 13.47 -0.09
C VAL A 55 1.76 12.65 -0.92
N PRO A 56 1.77 12.82 -2.26
CA PRO A 56 2.65 12.06 -3.14
C PRO A 56 4.08 12.56 -3.12
N LEU A 57 5.02 11.74 -3.62
CA LEU A 57 6.44 12.11 -3.70
C LEU A 57 6.75 13.18 -4.76
N ASN A 58 5.93 13.30 -5.80
CA ASN A 58 6.12 14.26 -6.90
C ASN A 58 5.75 15.69 -6.47
N ARG A 59 6.39 16.19 -5.42
CA ARG A 59 6.27 17.55 -4.93
C ARG A 59 7.24 18.47 -5.68
N PRO A 60 6.92 19.77 -5.87
CA PRO A 60 7.83 20.71 -6.52
C PRO A 60 9.21 20.81 -5.85
N ASP A 61 9.24 20.77 -4.52
CA ASP A 61 10.45 20.89 -3.70
C ASP A 61 11.38 19.65 -3.80
N ILE A 62 10.88 18.49 -4.21
CA ILE A 62 11.74 17.30 -4.35
C ILE A 62 12.79 17.48 -5.44
N LEU A 63 12.51 18.28 -6.47
CA LEU A 63 13.45 18.50 -7.56
C LEU A 63 14.75 19.15 -7.08
N THR A 64 14.69 19.97 -6.02
CA THR A 64 15.87 20.58 -5.40
C THR A 64 16.64 19.60 -4.50
N ASP A 65 15.97 18.57 -4.00
CA ASP A 65 16.55 17.57 -3.10
C ASP A 65 17.23 16.40 -3.85
N ILE A 66 16.79 16.11 -5.08
CA ILE A 66 17.30 14.98 -5.89
C ILE A 66 18.84 14.96 -6.01
N PRO A 67 19.54 16.06 -6.32
CA PRO A 67 21.00 16.03 -6.44
C PRO A 67 21.66 15.57 -5.15
N GLN A 68 21.22 16.07 -4.00
CA GLN A 68 21.75 15.68 -2.69
C GLN A 68 21.43 14.23 -2.36
N MET A 69 20.24 13.75 -2.73
CA MET A 69 19.83 12.35 -2.51
C MET A 69 20.69 11.37 -3.31
N ILE A 70 21.12 11.75 -4.52
CA ILE A 70 21.97 10.92 -5.38
C ILE A 70 23.43 10.94 -4.93
N LEU A 71 23.95 12.12 -4.56
CA LEU A 71 25.35 12.31 -4.20
C LEU A 71 25.69 11.79 -2.80
N SER A 72 24.70 11.62 -1.94
CA SER A 72 24.91 11.10 -0.59
C SER A 72 25.01 9.58 -0.59
N SER A 73 26.11 9.03 -0.09
CA SER A 73 26.30 7.58 0.10
C SER A 73 25.27 6.94 1.06
N ARG A 74 24.61 7.76 1.88
CA ARG A 74 23.52 7.38 2.80
C ARG A 74 22.16 7.95 2.34
N GLY A 75 22.09 8.42 1.10
CA GLY A 75 20.87 8.99 0.54
C GLY A 75 19.79 7.93 0.33
N PRO A 76 18.51 8.35 0.35
CA PRO A 76 17.38 7.43 0.13
C PRO A 76 17.23 7.00 -1.33
N LEU A 77 17.97 7.60 -2.27
CA LEU A 77 17.89 7.33 -3.70
C LEU A 77 19.17 6.65 -4.19
N ALA A 78 19.05 5.36 -4.52
CA ALA A 78 20.11 4.60 -5.17
C ALA A 78 19.82 4.43 -6.66
N LEU A 79 20.74 4.91 -7.51
CA LEU A 79 20.63 4.78 -8.96
C LEU A 79 21.53 3.65 -9.47
N LYS A 80 20.93 2.75 -10.26
CA LYS A 80 21.67 1.78 -11.05
C LYS A 80 22.04 2.41 -12.39
N TRP A 81 23.24 3.00 -12.47
CA TRP A 81 23.69 3.86 -13.58
C TRP A 81 23.54 3.22 -14.96
N ASN A 82 23.80 1.92 -15.08
CA ASN A 82 23.63 1.18 -16.34
C ASN A 82 22.14 0.98 -16.73
N TYR A 83 21.19 1.36 -15.87
CA TYR A 83 19.75 1.26 -16.15
C TYR A 83 19.08 2.63 -16.35
N VAL A 84 19.76 3.72 -16.02
CA VAL A 84 19.19 5.09 -16.02
C VAL A 84 18.62 5.45 -17.40
N HIS A 85 19.29 5.06 -18.50
CA HIS A 85 18.81 5.34 -19.84
C HIS A 85 17.41 4.75 -20.14
N LYS A 86 17.07 3.61 -19.53
CA LYS A 86 15.74 3.00 -19.64
C LYS A 86 14.69 3.70 -18.78
N MET A 87 15.12 4.46 -17.77
CA MET A 87 14.23 5.23 -16.89
C MET A 87 13.91 6.63 -17.41
N ILE A 88 14.59 7.11 -18.45
CA ILE A 88 14.40 8.47 -18.99
C ILE A 88 12.93 8.82 -19.24
N PRO A 89 12.10 8.00 -19.92
CA PRO A 89 10.69 8.33 -20.14
C PRO A 89 9.91 8.50 -18.82
N TRP A 90 10.21 7.66 -17.82
CA TRP A 90 9.62 7.76 -16.49
C TRP A 90 10.06 9.02 -15.76
N ILE A 91 11.36 9.35 -15.80
CA ILE A 91 11.94 10.55 -15.17
C ILE A 91 11.30 11.81 -15.74
N ILE A 92 11.16 11.90 -17.07
CA ILE A 92 10.48 13.03 -17.72
C ILE A 92 9.02 13.14 -17.25
N GLY A 93 8.29 12.01 -17.22
CA GLY A 93 6.94 11.96 -16.70
C GLY A 93 6.85 12.40 -15.24
N PHE A 94 7.77 11.94 -14.40
CA PHE A 94 7.85 12.34 -12.98
C PHE A 94 8.06 13.85 -12.83
N ILE A 95 9.05 14.43 -13.51
CA ILE A 95 9.36 15.87 -13.48
C ILE A 95 8.16 16.71 -13.94
N LYS A 96 7.51 16.32 -15.05
CA LYS A 96 6.31 17.01 -15.55
C LYS A 96 5.17 17.03 -14.52
N ASN A 97 5.10 16.00 -13.68
CA ASN A 97 4.09 15.89 -12.63
C ASN A 97 4.49 16.53 -11.29
N CYS A 98 5.70 17.08 -11.16
CA CYS A 98 6.14 17.80 -9.95
C CYS A 98 5.60 19.24 -9.87
N SER A 99 4.44 19.54 -10.44
CA SER A 99 3.77 20.82 -10.27
C SER A 99 2.85 20.81 -9.03
N GLN A 100 2.61 21.99 -8.47
CA GLN A 100 1.69 22.12 -7.32
C GLN A 100 0.27 21.65 -7.65
N ASN A 101 -0.21 21.93 -8.86
CA ASN A 101 -1.54 21.51 -9.29
C ASN A 101 -1.65 19.98 -9.41
N ASN A 102 -0.67 19.33 -10.05
CA ASN A 102 -0.66 17.89 -10.21
C ASN A 102 -0.48 17.16 -8.86
N MET A 103 0.36 17.70 -7.99
CA MET A 103 0.52 17.21 -6.62
C MET A 103 -0.80 17.27 -5.85
N MET A 104 -1.50 18.42 -5.86
CA MET A 104 -2.78 18.57 -5.18
C MET A 104 -3.87 17.69 -5.76
N HIS A 105 -3.92 17.55 -7.09
CA HIS A 105 -4.81 16.63 -7.77
C HIS A 105 -4.59 15.19 -7.29
N THR A 106 -3.35 14.71 -7.33
CA THR A 106 -2.99 13.37 -6.87
C THR A 106 -3.32 13.17 -5.39
N ALA A 107 -2.94 14.14 -4.53
CA ALA A 107 -3.20 14.09 -3.10
C ALA A 107 -4.70 13.96 -2.77
N LYS A 108 -5.56 14.70 -3.49
CA LYS A 108 -7.02 14.64 -3.33
C LYS A 108 -7.57 13.24 -3.60
N TYR A 109 -7.22 12.65 -4.75
CA TYR A 109 -7.73 11.32 -5.10
C TYR A 109 -7.13 10.21 -4.24
N MET A 110 -5.84 10.31 -3.89
CA MET A 110 -5.25 9.38 -2.93
C MET A 110 -5.95 9.45 -1.58
N HIS A 111 -6.24 10.66 -1.08
CA HIS A 111 -6.96 10.82 0.18
C HIS A 111 -8.34 10.16 0.15
N GLN A 112 -9.10 10.32 -0.93
CA GLN A 112 -10.41 9.70 -1.09
C GLN A 112 -10.35 8.17 -0.99
N ILE A 113 -9.34 7.54 -1.63
CA ILE A 113 -9.16 6.09 -1.59
C ILE A 113 -8.66 5.64 -0.21
N LEU A 114 -7.64 6.31 0.33
CA LEU A 114 -7.02 5.95 1.60
C LEU A 114 -7.98 6.10 2.79
N ASN A 115 -8.88 7.08 2.73
CA ASN A 115 -9.87 7.30 3.78
C ASN A 115 -10.87 6.14 3.92
N LEU A 116 -11.04 5.34 2.86
CA LEU A 116 -11.86 4.12 2.88
C LEU A 116 -11.11 2.91 3.45
N SER A 117 -9.80 2.98 3.62
CA SER A 117 -8.97 1.81 3.94
C SER A 117 -9.24 1.23 5.34
N LEU A 118 -9.29 2.07 6.38
CA LEU A 118 -9.53 1.57 7.75
C LEU A 118 -10.92 0.96 7.91
N PRO A 119 -12.03 1.61 7.49
CA PRO A 119 -13.35 0.98 7.52
C PRO A 119 -13.40 -0.36 6.77
N ALA A 120 -12.74 -0.44 5.59
CA ALA A 120 -12.68 -1.67 4.83
C ALA A 120 -11.89 -2.77 5.57
N TYR A 121 -10.78 -2.42 6.24
CA TYR A 121 -10.08 -3.40 7.08
C TYR A 121 -10.90 -3.82 8.28
N ASP A 122 -11.56 -2.90 8.96
CA ASP A 122 -12.41 -3.21 10.12
C ASP A 122 -13.49 -4.23 9.74
N GLU A 123 -14.17 -4.04 8.60
CA GLU A 123 -15.18 -4.97 8.10
C GLU A 123 -14.65 -6.41 7.89
N LEU A 124 -13.36 -6.57 7.53
CA LEU A 124 -12.74 -7.89 7.37
C LEU A 124 -12.17 -8.42 8.70
N PHE A 125 -11.68 -7.55 9.56
CA PHE A 125 -11.05 -7.90 10.83
C PHE A 125 -12.06 -8.36 11.88
N ASP A 126 -13.28 -7.82 11.83
CA ASP A 126 -14.39 -8.26 12.69
C ASP A 126 -14.79 -9.74 12.47
N GLU A 127 -14.38 -10.32 11.34
CA GLU A 127 -14.66 -11.71 10.99
C GLU A 127 -13.59 -12.70 11.48
N VAL A 128 -12.48 -12.21 12.01
CA VAL A 128 -11.34 -13.04 12.42
C VAL A 128 -10.79 -12.59 13.77
N ASN A 129 -10.28 -13.52 14.57
CA ASN A 129 -9.63 -13.14 15.83
C ASN A 129 -8.20 -12.61 15.55
N LEU A 130 -8.00 -11.30 15.72
CA LEU A 130 -6.72 -10.60 15.55
C LEU A 130 -6.19 -10.03 16.89
N GLU A 131 -6.64 -10.57 18.02
CA GLU A 131 -6.20 -10.15 19.35
C GLU A 131 -4.67 -10.15 19.45
N GLY A 132 -4.10 -9.05 19.96
CA GLY A 132 -2.67 -8.85 20.11
C GLY A 132 -1.88 -8.67 18.79
N LEU A 133 -2.53 -8.72 17.62
CA LEU A 133 -1.86 -8.55 16.32
C LEU A 133 -1.92 -7.14 15.76
N ILE A 134 -2.81 -6.29 16.28
CA ILE A 134 -2.98 -4.89 15.84
C ILE A 134 -2.86 -3.97 17.04
N GLU A 135 -2.07 -2.92 16.90
CA GLU A 135 -1.95 -1.84 17.87
C GLU A 135 -2.59 -0.56 17.35
N ASN A 136 -3.42 0.06 18.20
CA ASN A 136 -4.13 1.32 17.92
C ASN A 136 -3.49 2.48 18.71
N LYS A 137 -2.14 2.57 18.72
CA LYS A 137 -1.39 3.58 19.48
C LYS A 137 -1.04 4.83 18.69
N GLY A 138 -1.50 4.90 17.44
CA GLY A 138 -1.12 5.96 16.52
C GLY A 138 0.29 5.79 15.94
N ILE A 139 0.70 6.75 15.13
CA ILE A 139 2.03 6.81 14.51
C ILE A 139 2.59 8.21 14.66
N LEU A 140 3.81 8.30 15.16
CA LEU A 140 4.56 9.54 15.31
C LEU A 140 5.62 9.64 14.21
N TYR A 141 5.58 10.73 13.43
CA TYR A 141 6.67 11.14 12.52
C TYR A 141 7.42 12.30 13.15
N VAL A 142 8.74 12.17 13.19
CA VAL A 142 9.63 13.23 13.67
C VAL A 142 10.57 13.69 12.57
N TRP A 143 11.01 14.94 12.62
CA TRP A 143 11.99 15.52 11.71
C TRP A 143 13.00 16.39 12.43
N ASN A 144 14.16 16.56 11.82
CA ASN A 144 15.14 17.58 12.20
C ASN A 144 14.98 18.85 11.36
N ASN A 145 15.78 19.88 11.63
CA ASN A 145 15.68 21.19 10.97
C ASN A 145 15.98 21.18 9.45
N LYS A 146 16.49 20.10 8.90
CA LYS A 146 16.99 20.07 7.52
C LYS A 146 15.91 20.15 6.42
N ASN A 147 14.63 19.88 6.73
CA ASN A 147 13.56 19.82 5.72
C ASN A 147 12.25 20.48 6.17
N LEU A 148 12.34 21.57 6.93
CA LEU A 148 11.16 22.24 7.52
C LEU A 148 10.15 22.71 6.48
N LYS A 149 10.61 23.31 5.36
CA LYS A 149 9.71 23.83 4.30
C LYS A 149 8.86 22.72 3.70
N SER A 150 9.48 21.58 3.39
CA SER A 150 8.83 20.39 2.85
C SER A 150 7.80 19.82 3.83
N ARG A 151 8.14 19.73 5.12
CA ARG A 151 7.24 19.24 6.16
C ARG A 151 6.05 20.15 6.39
N HIS A 152 6.26 21.46 6.41
CA HIS A 152 5.18 22.42 6.51
C HIS A 152 4.21 22.35 5.31
N LEU A 153 4.74 22.14 4.11
CA LEU A 153 3.91 21.95 2.92
C LEU A 153 3.04 20.70 3.05
N GLU A 154 3.61 19.57 3.46
CA GLU A 154 2.86 18.33 3.68
C GLU A 154 1.76 18.48 4.73
N ILE A 155 2.05 19.14 5.86
CA ILE A 155 1.07 19.42 6.92
C ILE A 155 -0.09 20.25 6.35
N LYS A 156 0.20 21.35 5.66
CA LYS A 156 -0.82 22.23 5.05
C LYS A 156 -1.68 21.49 4.02
N ILE A 157 -1.10 20.59 3.23
CA ILE A 157 -1.86 19.80 2.25
C ILE A 157 -2.82 18.87 2.98
N ARG A 158 -2.36 18.16 4.01
CA ARG A 158 -3.21 17.26 4.79
C ARG A 158 -4.33 18.00 5.51
N GLU A 159 -4.06 19.20 6.06
CA GLU A 159 -5.08 20.08 6.63
C GLU A 159 -6.17 20.44 5.62
N LYS A 160 -5.76 20.88 4.41
CA LYS A 160 -6.70 21.20 3.31
C LYS A 160 -7.55 19.99 2.88
N LEU A 161 -7.04 18.78 3.03
CA LEU A 161 -7.75 17.54 2.72
C LEU A 161 -8.61 17.03 3.90
N GLY A 162 -8.57 17.70 5.05
CA GLY A 162 -9.31 17.27 6.25
C GLY A 162 -8.69 16.08 6.99
N VAL A 163 -7.40 15.79 6.75
CA VAL A 163 -6.68 14.73 7.46
C VAL A 163 -6.46 15.16 8.92
N LYS A 164 -6.94 14.36 9.86
CA LYS A 164 -6.70 14.58 11.29
C LYS A 164 -5.22 14.37 11.61
N GLN A 165 -4.57 15.40 12.16
CA GLN A 165 -3.16 15.34 12.53
C GLN A 165 -2.88 16.28 13.71
N LYS A 166 -1.92 15.90 14.57
CA LYS A 166 -1.45 16.73 15.68
C LYS A 166 0.00 17.10 15.40
N VAL A 167 0.27 18.38 15.17
CA VAL A 167 1.64 18.90 15.03
C VAL A 167 2.21 19.07 16.42
N LEU A 168 3.35 18.44 16.70
CA LEU A 168 3.97 18.39 18.01
C LEU A 168 5.31 19.15 18.01
N ASN A 169 5.52 19.92 19.07
CA ASN A 169 6.81 20.52 19.38
C ASN A 169 7.75 19.51 20.07
N LYS A 170 8.99 19.92 20.34
CA LYS A 170 10.02 19.05 20.91
C LYS A 170 9.65 18.50 22.28
N LYS A 171 9.00 19.31 23.13
CA LYS A 171 8.57 18.91 24.47
C LYS A 171 7.45 17.88 24.40
N GLU A 172 6.42 18.13 23.61
CA GLU A 172 5.28 17.23 23.42
C GLU A 172 5.70 15.88 22.84
N ILE A 173 6.71 15.86 21.95
CA ILE A 173 7.29 14.60 21.44
C ILE A 173 8.00 13.84 22.57
N HIS A 174 8.78 14.52 23.39
CA HIS A 174 9.47 13.90 24.52
C HIS A 174 8.49 13.34 25.56
N ASP A 175 7.40 14.07 25.83
CA ASP A 175 6.35 13.62 26.75
C ASP A 175 5.62 12.36 26.20
N LEU A 176 5.45 12.26 24.88
CA LEU A 176 4.84 11.11 24.21
C LEU A 176 5.79 9.90 24.13
N GLU A 177 7.06 10.13 23.83
CA GLU A 177 8.09 9.11 23.62
C GLU A 177 9.40 9.47 24.37
N PRO A 178 9.45 9.30 25.70
CA PRO A 178 10.57 9.72 26.54
C PRO A 178 11.90 9.04 26.18
N ASN A 179 11.83 7.82 25.63
CA ASN A 179 13.01 7.03 25.25
C ASN A 179 13.60 7.42 23.87
N LEU A 180 12.92 8.29 23.13
CA LEU A 180 13.42 8.75 21.85
C LEU A 180 14.49 9.82 22.02
N LYS A 181 15.72 9.55 21.50
CA LYS A 181 16.82 10.53 21.56
C LYS A 181 16.39 11.87 20.96
N PRO A 182 16.53 13.02 21.68
CA PRO A 182 15.95 14.31 21.32
C PRO A 182 16.71 15.06 20.22
N ILE A 183 17.00 14.39 19.11
CA ILE A 183 17.66 14.95 17.91
C ILE A 183 16.68 15.55 16.90
N TYR A 184 15.39 15.49 17.19
CA TYR A 184 14.30 16.03 16.40
C TYR A 184 13.99 17.50 16.78
N SER A 185 13.39 18.23 15.85
CA SER A 185 12.95 19.63 16.04
C SER A 185 11.42 19.78 16.07
N GLY A 186 10.69 18.77 15.63
CA GLY A 186 9.24 18.73 15.61
C GLY A 186 8.75 17.41 15.06
N GLY A 187 7.44 17.21 15.11
CA GLY A 187 6.79 15.99 14.63
C GLY A 187 5.33 16.19 14.28
N VAL A 188 4.73 15.14 13.75
CA VAL A 188 3.29 15.04 13.55
C VAL A 188 2.82 13.68 14.04
N PHE A 189 1.74 13.65 14.78
CA PHE A 189 1.14 12.45 15.34
C PHE A 189 -0.24 12.20 14.73
N TYR A 190 -0.48 10.97 14.32
CA TYR A 190 -1.73 10.45 13.77
C TYR A 190 -2.29 9.43 14.74
N ASP A 191 -3.16 9.86 15.66
CA ASP A 191 -3.69 9.04 16.75
C ASP A 191 -4.59 7.89 16.30
N TYR A 192 -5.19 7.97 15.13
CA TYR A 192 -6.04 6.94 14.54
C TYR A 192 -5.31 5.93 13.67
N ALA A 193 -4.02 6.14 13.41
CA ALA A 193 -3.20 5.19 12.66
C ALA A 193 -2.94 3.93 13.48
N ARG A 194 -2.75 2.80 12.78
CA ARG A 194 -2.60 1.50 13.41
C ARG A 194 -1.31 0.82 12.97
N HIS A 195 -0.87 -0.15 13.74
CA HIS A 195 0.31 -0.95 13.44
C HIS A 195 0.00 -2.44 13.57
N ALA A 196 0.39 -3.22 12.54
CA ALA A 196 0.36 -4.67 12.59
C ALA A 196 1.64 -5.20 13.24
N ARG A 197 1.55 -5.83 14.40
CA ARG A 197 2.70 -6.50 15.05
C ARG A 197 3.26 -7.63 14.22
N ASN A 198 2.40 -8.32 13.48
CA ASN A 198 2.79 -9.39 12.59
C ASN A 198 1.90 -9.43 11.34
N PRO A 199 2.30 -8.71 10.26
CA PRO A 199 1.52 -8.65 9.02
C PRO A 199 1.23 -10.04 8.43
N LYS A 200 2.18 -10.97 8.50
CA LYS A 200 2.00 -12.34 8.00
C LYS A 200 0.91 -13.08 8.77
N LYS A 201 0.88 -13.01 10.10
CA LYS A 201 -0.16 -13.70 10.90
C LYS A 201 -1.56 -13.15 10.60
N ILE A 202 -1.69 -11.84 10.42
CA ILE A 202 -2.97 -11.22 10.04
C ILE A 202 -3.42 -11.77 8.68
N LEU A 203 -2.51 -11.79 7.71
CA LEU A 203 -2.80 -12.30 6.37
C LEU A 203 -3.23 -13.77 6.40
N VAL A 204 -2.52 -14.62 7.15
CA VAL A 204 -2.86 -16.06 7.27
C VAL A 204 -4.26 -16.23 7.84
N LYS A 205 -4.63 -15.49 8.89
CA LYS A 205 -5.99 -15.55 9.45
C LYS A 205 -7.08 -15.11 8.47
N LEU A 206 -6.82 -14.07 7.68
CA LEU A 206 -7.74 -13.66 6.61
C LEU A 206 -7.83 -14.72 5.51
N PHE A 207 -6.73 -15.34 5.15
CA PHE A 207 -6.70 -16.43 4.17
C PHE A 207 -7.48 -17.65 4.67
N GLU A 208 -7.29 -18.07 5.92
CA GLU A 208 -8.05 -19.16 6.55
C GLU A 208 -9.56 -18.87 6.51
N ASN A 209 -9.97 -17.61 6.81
CA ASN A 209 -11.36 -17.19 6.70
C ASN A 209 -11.88 -17.26 5.25
N PHE A 210 -11.04 -16.86 4.26
CA PHE A 210 -11.36 -17.00 2.84
C PHE A 210 -11.64 -18.45 2.46
N ILE A 211 -10.79 -19.41 2.89
CA ILE A 211 -10.98 -20.84 2.64
C ILE A 211 -12.23 -21.37 3.36
N LYS A 212 -12.41 -21.01 4.63
CA LYS A 212 -13.59 -21.40 5.42
C LYS A 212 -14.91 -20.97 4.77
N LYS A 213 -14.92 -19.84 4.08
CA LYS A 213 -16.07 -19.32 3.30
C LYS A 213 -16.22 -19.95 1.91
N GLY A 214 -15.47 -21.02 1.61
CA GLY A 214 -15.56 -21.77 0.34
C GLY A 214 -14.74 -21.18 -0.79
N GLY A 215 -13.77 -20.31 -0.49
CA GLY A 215 -12.77 -19.85 -1.45
C GLY A 215 -11.83 -20.98 -1.88
N LYS A 216 -11.33 -20.90 -3.10
CA LYS A 216 -10.36 -21.86 -3.65
C LYS A 216 -8.98 -21.21 -3.75
N PHE A 217 -7.96 -21.94 -3.36
CA PHE A 217 -6.57 -21.55 -3.57
C PHE A 217 -5.85 -22.61 -4.39
N LEU A 218 -5.13 -22.16 -5.41
CA LEU A 218 -4.27 -23.00 -6.24
C LEU A 218 -2.85 -22.45 -6.20
N LYS A 219 -1.94 -23.24 -5.66
CA LYS A 219 -0.49 -22.92 -5.69
C LYS A 219 0.04 -23.19 -7.09
N LEU A 220 -0.11 -22.21 -7.97
CA LEU A 220 0.28 -22.27 -9.36
C LEU A 220 0.87 -20.94 -9.81
N ASN A 221 1.95 -21.01 -10.58
CA ASN A 221 2.53 -19.84 -11.24
C ASN A 221 1.74 -19.53 -12.51
N ILE A 222 0.90 -18.50 -12.48
CA ILE A 222 0.21 -18.00 -13.66
C ILE A 222 1.21 -17.17 -14.47
N GLN A 223 1.48 -17.59 -15.70
CA GLN A 223 2.46 -16.97 -16.59
C GLN A 223 1.83 -15.95 -17.52
N ASP A 224 0.55 -16.11 -17.83
CA ASP A 224 -0.12 -15.27 -18.83
C ASP A 224 -1.62 -15.13 -18.52
N VAL A 225 -2.16 -13.98 -18.91
CA VAL A 225 -3.59 -13.66 -18.80
C VAL A 225 -4.04 -13.11 -20.15
N ASN A 226 -4.86 -13.88 -20.85
CA ASN A 226 -5.45 -13.53 -22.15
C ASN A 226 -6.95 -13.36 -22.04
N PHE A 227 -7.57 -12.83 -23.08
CA PHE A 227 -9.02 -12.73 -23.19
C PHE A 227 -9.49 -13.44 -24.45
N ASP A 228 -10.56 -14.20 -24.31
CA ASP A 228 -11.22 -14.90 -25.41
C ASP A 228 -12.74 -14.67 -25.27
N GLU A 229 -13.36 -14.13 -26.29
CA GLU A 229 -14.77 -13.72 -26.26
C GLU A 229 -15.17 -12.89 -25.01
N GLY A 230 -14.28 -12.01 -24.57
CA GLY A 230 -14.47 -11.16 -23.38
C GLY A 230 -14.29 -11.88 -22.03
N LYS A 231 -13.97 -13.18 -22.03
CA LYS A 231 -13.68 -13.95 -20.81
C LYS A 231 -12.19 -14.02 -20.56
N PRO A 232 -11.74 -13.76 -19.33
CA PRO A 232 -10.34 -13.89 -18.94
C PRO A 232 -9.92 -15.36 -18.86
N ILE A 233 -8.76 -15.65 -19.43
CA ILE A 233 -8.11 -16.95 -19.44
C ILE A 233 -6.78 -16.82 -18.73
N LEU A 234 -6.62 -17.52 -17.62
CA LEU A 234 -5.37 -17.61 -16.89
C LEU A 234 -4.63 -18.89 -17.32
N ARG A 235 -3.34 -18.77 -17.64
CA ARG A 235 -2.51 -19.90 -18.06
C ARG A 235 -1.30 -20.06 -17.16
N SER A 236 -1.12 -21.29 -16.65
CA SER A 236 0.14 -21.78 -16.11
C SER A 236 0.88 -22.59 -17.19
N GLU A 237 2.01 -23.19 -16.86
CA GLU A 237 2.74 -24.08 -17.80
C GLU A 237 1.88 -25.24 -18.31
N THR A 238 1.02 -25.77 -17.46
CA THR A 238 0.31 -27.05 -17.74
C THR A 238 -1.21 -26.92 -17.77
N GLN A 239 -1.75 -25.79 -17.32
CA GLN A 239 -3.20 -25.66 -17.11
C GLN A 239 -3.75 -24.34 -17.64
N ARG A 240 -5.02 -24.38 -18.06
CA ARG A 240 -5.80 -23.24 -18.52
C ARG A 240 -7.06 -23.12 -17.66
N PHE A 241 -7.34 -21.90 -17.18
CA PHE A 241 -8.52 -21.59 -16.38
C PHE A 241 -9.30 -20.47 -17.05
N VAL A 242 -10.62 -20.66 -17.17
CA VAL A 242 -11.54 -19.67 -17.74
C VAL A 242 -12.42 -19.11 -16.62
N PHE A 243 -12.49 -17.82 -16.52
CA PHE A 243 -13.32 -17.11 -15.53
C PHE A 243 -14.34 -16.21 -16.22
N ASP A 244 -15.35 -15.78 -15.48
CA ASP A 244 -16.31 -14.79 -15.96
C ASP A 244 -15.75 -13.37 -15.82
N LYS A 245 -14.88 -13.14 -14.80
CA LYS A 245 -14.19 -11.87 -14.53
C LYS A 245 -12.80 -12.08 -13.97
N PHE A 246 -11.93 -11.10 -14.22
CA PHE A 246 -10.59 -11.02 -13.67
C PHE A 246 -10.30 -9.57 -13.24
N PRO A 247 -10.11 -9.29 -11.95
CA PRO A 247 -9.71 -7.97 -11.51
C PRO A 247 -8.22 -7.76 -11.80
N PHE A 248 -7.91 -6.76 -12.63
CA PHE A 248 -6.53 -6.36 -12.90
C PHE A 248 -5.96 -5.58 -11.73
N PHE A 249 -5.18 -6.23 -10.87
CA PHE A 249 -4.44 -5.54 -9.83
C PHE A 249 -3.00 -5.18 -10.23
N PHE A 250 -2.46 -5.79 -11.31
CA PHE A 250 -1.10 -5.55 -11.78
C PHE A 250 -0.98 -5.65 -13.30
N ASN A 251 -0.73 -4.52 -13.93
CA ASN A 251 -0.64 -4.42 -15.39
C ASN A 251 0.71 -4.88 -15.99
N LYS A 252 1.69 -5.39 -15.23
CA LYS A 252 3.04 -5.71 -15.77
C LYS A 252 3.86 -6.74 -14.99
N ILE A 253 3.26 -7.82 -14.50
CA ILE A 253 4.07 -8.92 -13.93
C ILE A 253 4.45 -9.98 -14.98
N PHE A 254 3.87 -9.91 -16.18
CA PHE A 254 4.06 -10.91 -17.24
C PHE A 254 4.95 -10.39 -18.38
N LYS A 255 6.18 -9.92 -18.05
CA LYS A 255 7.28 -9.78 -19.03
C LYS A 255 8.60 -10.13 -18.38
#